data_94a0cc334bf684a50ddcd736a517a7db
#
_entry.id   94a0cc334bf684a50ddcd736a517a7db
#
_cell.length_a   1.000
_cell.length_b   1.000
_cell.length_c   1.000
_cell.angle_alpha   90.00
_cell.angle_beta   90.00
_cell.angle_gamma   90.00
#
_symmetry.space_group_name_H-M   'P 1'
#
loop_
_entity.id
_entity.type
_entity.pdbx_description
1 polymer ?
#
loop_
_entity_poly.entity_id
_entity_poly.type
_entity_poly.pdbx_seq_one_letter_code
_entity_poly.pdbx_strand_id
1 'polypeptide(L)'
;MSTPISNRYEFLLLFDCENGNPNGDPDSGNAPRMDPEDMHGLVSDVAIKRRIRNYVLSAHDNKMPNAIFIEHGTNLNRPILKAHESSKGGFKEGIKTKDKVGAARTWMCESFYDVRTFGAVMSTGANAGQVRGPVQVTFARSVDPIASAELSITRGSVAVDLKGKNNTSEGYLEWERTTPEDEIRTMGRKALIPYGLYVAKGFISANLAEGTGFSEADLSLLCEALKLMYDHDRSASKGLMACRALVLFKHEGTDSDPEQRKRQAKLGCAPAQRLLDEGTVVTIRRKEGVSVARRFSDYDVTLEKNALPNGVVVDALSYLDELTVR
;
A
#
# COMPACT_ATOMS: atom_id res chain seq x y z
N MET A 1 -8.98 22.17 -11.17
CA MET A 1 -8.02 21.04 -11.07
C MET A 1 -6.68 21.59 -10.64
N SER A 2 -6.01 20.95 -9.71
CA SER A 2 -4.61 21.22 -9.40
C SER A 2 -3.72 20.87 -10.60
N THR A 3 -2.59 21.55 -10.75
CA THR A 3 -1.63 21.25 -11.83
C THR A 3 -1.03 19.86 -11.60
N PRO A 4 -1.10 18.93 -12.57
CA PRO A 4 -0.48 17.63 -12.45
C PRO A 4 1.04 17.74 -12.28
N ILE A 5 1.66 16.72 -11.65
CA ILE A 5 3.12 16.62 -11.58
C ILE A 5 3.72 16.59 -12.98
N SER A 6 4.86 17.24 -13.15
CA SER A 6 5.58 17.32 -14.43
C SER A 6 6.80 16.40 -14.53
N ASN A 7 7.26 15.87 -13.39
CA ASN A 7 8.43 15.02 -13.28
C ASN A 7 8.04 13.56 -13.06
N ARG A 8 8.83 12.65 -13.60
CA ARG A 8 8.79 11.24 -13.27
C ARG A 8 9.51 11.03 -11.94
N TYR A 9 8.97 10.09 -11.13
CA TYR A 9 9.60 9.69 -9.87
C TYR A 9 9.66 8.17 -9.78
N GLU A 10 10.66 7.68 -9.04
CA GLU A 10 10.70 6.35 -8.46
C GLU A 10 10.88 6.43 -6.96
N PHE A 11 10.46 5.38 -6.25
CA PHE A 11 10.73 5.29 -4.82
C PHE A 11 11.08 3.88 -4.36
N LEU A 12 11.87 3.83 -3.29
CA LEU A 12 12.10 2.64 -2.47
C LEU A 12 11.42 2.86 -1.13
N LEU A 13 10.58 1.91 -0.74
CA LEU A 13 9.96 1.84 0.58
C LEU A 13 10.55 0.64 1.33
N LEU A 14 11.26 0.91 2.42
CA LEU A 14 11.71 -0.09 3.37
C LEU A 14 10.75 -0.12 4.56
N PHE A 15 10.25 -1.29 4.88
CA PHE A 15 9.42 -1.49 6.06
C PHE A 15 9.71 -2.86 6.68
N ASP A 16 9.47 -2.98 7.96
CA ASP A 16 9.66 -4.25 8.64
C ASP A 16 8.37 -4.78 9.29
N CYS A 17 8.45 -6.03 9.68
CA CYS A 17 7.43 -6.72 10.45
C CYS A 17 8.13 -7.54 11.54
N GLU A 18 7.72 -7.31 12.79
CA GLU A 18 8.20 -8.05 13.95
C GLU A 18 7.01 -8.76 14.62
N ASN A 19 7.18 -10.07 14.87
CA ASN A 19 6.21 -10.93 15.53
C ASN A 19 4.79 -10.82 14.93
N GLY A 20 4.71 -10.81 13.59
CA GLY A 20 3.46 -10.59 12.88
C GLY A 20 3.35 -11.28 11.54
N ASN A 21 2.22 -11.06 10.88
CA ASN A 21 1.96 -11.51 9.54
C ASN A 21 1.77 -10.27 8.63
N PRO A 22 2.76 -9.91 7.82
CA PRO A 22 2.70 -8.70 7.00
C PRO A 22 1.69 -8.81 5.86
N ASN A 23 1.48 -10.03 5.34
CA ASN A 23 0.49 -10.31 4.30
C ASN A 23 0.17 -11.81 4.28
N GLY A 24 -0.96 -12.17 4.87
CA GLY A 24 -1.44 -13.56 4.90
C GLY A 24 -1.88 -14.06 3.54
N ASP A 25 -1.72 -15.36 3.33
CA ASP A 25 -2.16 -16.08 2.15
C ASP A 25 -3.45 -16.85 2.46
N PRO A 26 -4.60 -16.46 1.88
CA PRO A 26 -5.87 -17.15 2.11
C PRO A 26 -5.83 -18.62 1.64
N ASP A 27 -5.03 -18.93 0.62
CA ASP A 27 -4.91 -20.29 0.08
C ASP A 27 -4.05 -21.21 0.95
N SER A 28 -3.26 -20.61 1.86
CA SER A 28 -2.35 -21.31 2.78
C SER A 28 -2.73 -21.10 4.26
N GLY A 29 -4.03 -21.12 4.59
CA GLY A 29 -4.50 -20.94 5.95
C GLY A 29 -4.11 -19.60 6.58
N ASN A 30 -3.98 -18.56 5.78
CA ASN A 30 -3.53 -17.22 6.16
C ASN A 30 -2.08 -17.17 6.72
N ALA A 31 -1.23 -18.13 6.31
CA ALA A 31 0.21 -18.06 6.59
C ALA A 31 0.86 -16.85 5.89
N PRO A 32 1.97 -16.31 6.42
CA PRO A 32 2.74 -15.27 5.72
C PRO A 32 3.14 -15.75 4.32
N ARG A 33 2.94 -14.90 3.30
CA ARG A 33 3.33 -15.21 1.92
C ARG A 33 4.84 -15.30 1.80
N MET A 34 5.32 -16.35 1.16
CA MET A 34 6.73 -16.58 0.89
C MET A 34 6.91 -17.14 -0.52
N ASP A 35 8.05 -16.85 -1.11
CA ASP A 35 8.52 -17.50 -2.32
C ASP A 35 9.02 -18.90 -1.94
N PRO A 36 8.44 -19.99 -2.49
CA PRO A 36 8.79 -21.35 -2.08
C PRO A 36 10.21 -21.79 -2.52
N GLU A 37 10.84 -21.08 -3.47
CA GLU A 37 12.16 -21.46 -3.98
C GLU A 37 13.28 -20.95 -3.09
N ASP A 38 13.17 -19.72 -2.59
CA ASP A 38 14.25 -19.05 -1.85
C ASP A 38 13.84 -18.54 -0.46
N MET A 39 12.59 -18.82 -0.06
CA MET A 39 12.03 -18.51 1.26
C MET A 39 11.96 -17.01 1.58
N HIS A 40 12.08 -16.11 0.58
CA HIS A 40 11.86 -14.70 0.81
C HIS A 40 10.37 -14.39 1.02
N GLY A 41 10.09 -13.56 2.01
CA GLY A 41 8.74 -13.09 2.29
C GLY A 41 8.22 -12.16 1.21
N LEU A 42 6.92 -12.23 0.94
CA LEU A 42 6.24 -11.43 -0.08
C LEU A 42 5.10 -10.62 0.54
N VAL A 43 5.00 -9.35 0.16
CA VAL A 43 3.85 -8.50 0.46
C VAL A 43 3.31 -7.93 -0.84
N SER A 44 2.05 -8.24 -1.16
CA SER A 44 1.44 -7.82 -2.41
C SER A 44 1.26 -6.30 -2.48
N ASP A 45 1.31 -5.77 -3.71
CA ASP A 45 0.99 -4.36 -3.99
C ASP A 45 -0.42 -3.98 -3.51
N VAL A 46 -1.36 -4.90 -3.61
CA VAL A 46 -2.74 -4.72 -3.13
C VAL A 46 -2.77 -4.50 -1.61
N ALA A 47 -1.96 -5.24 -0.85
CA ALA A 47 -1.86 -5.07 0.61
C ALA A 47 -1.25 -3.70 0.98
N ILE A 48 -0.22 -3.24 0.24
CA ILE A 48 0.38 -1.91 0.43
C ILE A 48 -0.64 -0.82 0.07
N LYS A 49 -1.27 -0.90 -1.11
CA LYS A 49 -2.29 0.05 -1.56
C LYS A 49 -3.50 0.11 -0.61
N ARG A 50 -3.87 -1.02 0.02
CA ARG A 50 -4.94 -1.02 1.05
C ARG A 50 -4.55 -0.19 2.26
N ARG A 51 -3.31 -0.31 2.75
CA ARG A 51 -2.83 0.48 3.89
C ARG A 51 -2.76 1.97 3.57
N ILE A 52 -2.31 2.33 2.37
CA ILE A 52 -2.34 3.73 1.89
C ILE A 52 -3.78 4.25 1.88
N ARG A 53 -4.75 3.49 1.35
CA ARG A 53 -6.18 3.87 1.36
C ARG A 53 -6.72 4.05 2.77
N ASN A 54 -6.40 3.14 3.68
CA ASN A 54 -6.82 3.23 5.08
C ASN A 54 -6.28 4.48 5.75
N TYR A 55 -5.01 4.81 5.51
CA TYR A 55 -4.40 6.05 6.01
C TYR A 55 -5.12 7.29 5.49
N VAL A 56 -5.28 7.40 4.17
CA VAL A 56 -5.94 8.57 3.54
C VAL A 56 -7.39 8.70 4.00
N LEU A 57 -8.11 7.58 4.12
CA LEU A 57 -9.48 7.56 4.64
C LEU A 57 -9.55 8.14 6.06
N SER A 58 -8.63 7.74 6.94
CA SER A 58 -8.56 8.22 8.32
C SER A 58 -8.10 9.69 8.40
N ALA A 59 -7.13 10.10 7.57
CA ALA A 59 -6.59 11.45 7.59
C ALA A 59 -7.56 12.51 7.02
N HIS A 60 -8.46 12.10 6.12
CA HIS A 60 -9.38 13.00 5.43
C HIS A 60 -10.86 12.70 5.66
N ASP A 61 -11.22 11.89 6.68
CA ASP A 61 -12.60 11.53 7.01
C ASP A 61 -13.43 11.05 5.81
N ASN A 62 -12.79 10.42 4.83
CA ASN A 62 -13.39 9.99 3.56
C ASN A 62 -14.11 11.13 2.79
N LYS A 63 -13.61 12.37 2.92
CA LYS A 63 -14.17 13.54 2.25
C LYS A 63 -13.48 13.84 0.92
N MET A 64 -14.25 14.27 -0.05
CA MET A 64 -13.71 14.78 -1.31
C MET A 64 -12.82 16.02 -1.07
N PRO A 65 -11.75 16.20 -1.84
CA PRO A 65 -11.34 15.47 -3.03
C PRO A 65 -10.52 14.18 -2.73
N ASN A 66 -10.29 13.84 -1.47
CA ASN A 66 -9.46 12.73 -1.02
C ASN A 66 -10.27 11.54 -0.48
N ALA A 67 -11.52 11.41 -0.91
CA ALA A 67 -12.31 10.21 -0.62
C ALA A 67 -11.69 8.95 -1.24
N ILE A 68 -12.03 7.77 -0.72
CA ILE A 68 -11.57 6.47 -1.22
C ILE A 68 -12.71 5.76 -1.96
N PHE A 69 -12.45 5.39 -3.21
CA PHE A 69 -13.38 4.64 -4.05
C PHE A 69 -13.46 3.17 -3.65
N ILE A 70 -12.29 2.51 -3.46
CA ILE A 70 -12.24 1.10 -3.07
C ILE A 70 -12.24 1.02 -1.53
N GLU A 71 -13.41 1.28 -0.96
CA GLU A 71 -13.68 1.22 0.46
C GLU A 71 -14.16 -0.18 0.87
N HIS A 72 -13.84 -0.62 2.10
CA HIS A 72 -14.27 -1.92 2.61
C HIS A 72 -15.79 -1.95 2.83
N GLY A 73 -16.42 -3.06 2.40
CA GLY A 73 -17.85 -3.30 2.65
C GLY A 73 -18.80 -2.42 1.84
N THR A 74 -18.33 -1.77 0.76
CA THR A 74 -19.16 -0.91 -0.10
C THR A 74 -19.42 -1.51 -1.47
N ASN A 75 -20.49 -1.05 -2.12
CA ASN A 75 -20.79 -1.38 -3.51
C ASN A 75 -20.21 -0.31 -4.43
N LEU A 76 -19.25 -0.69 -5.27
CA LEU A 76 -18.52 0.22 -6.17
C LEU A 76 -19.43 0.89 -7.24
N ASN A 77 -20.59 0.31 -7.56
CA ASN A 77 -21.54 0.92 -8.50
C ASN A 77 -22.20 2.19 -7.92
N ARG A 78 -22.30 2.33 -6.61
CA ARG A 78 -22.88 3.51 -5.95
C ARG A 78 -22.10 4.81 -6.27
N PRO A 79 -20.78 4.91 -6.05
CA PRO A 79 -20.03 6.11 -6.43
C PRO A 79 -19.96 6.32 -7.95
N ILE A 80 -19.98 5.26 -8.77
CA ILE A 80 -20.02 5.37 -10.23
C ILE A 80 -21.35 6.01 -10.68
N LEU A 81 -22.48 5.60 -10.12
CA LEU A 81 -23.78 6.20 -10.39
C LEU A 81 -23.81 7.68 -9.95
N LYS A 82 -23.31 7.97 -8.75
CA LYS A 82 -23.19 9.34 -8.25
C LYS A 82 -22.34 10.24 -9.16
N ALA A 83 -21.30 9.68 -9.80
CA ALA A 83 -20.50 10.41 -10.77
C ALA A 83 -21.33 10.89 -11.98
N HIS A 84 -22.24 10.06 -12.46
CA HIS A 84 -23.16 10.45 -13.54
C HIS A 84 -24.19 11.48 -13.11
N GLU A 85 -24.70 11.38 -11.88
CA GLU A 85 -25.66 12.36 -11.33
C GLU A 85 -25.00 13.72 -11.08
N SER A 86 -23.75 13.73 -10.63
CA SER A 86 -23.03 14.94 -10.20
C SER A 86 -22.20 15.60 -11.30
N SER A 87 -21.82 14.86 -12.36
CA SER A 87 -20.98 15.38 -13.43
C SER A 87 -21.73 16.44 -14.26
N LYS A 88 -20.99 17.46 -14.74
CA LYS A 88 -21.55 18.53 -15.59
C LYS A 88 -22.22 18.05 -16.88
N GLY A 89 -22.00 16.78 -17.23
CA GLY A 89 -22.67 16.11 -18.36
C GLY A 89 -23.88 15.28 -17.99
N GLY A 90 -24.07 14.92 -16.71
CA GLY A 90 -25.17 14.18 -16.12
C GLY A 90 -26.01 13.27 -17.05
N PHE A 91 -27.21 12.92 -16.67
CA PHE A 91 -28.19 12.22 -17.53
C PHE A 91 -28.97 13.18 -18.46
N LYS A 92 -28.38 14.31 -18.87
CA LYS A 92 -29.02 15.24 -19.79
C LYS A 92 -29.33 14.53 -21.12
N GLU A 93 -30.55 14.72 -21.62
CA GLU A 93 -30.95 14.24 -22.96
C GLU A 93 -30.05 14.86 -24.03
N GLY A 94 -29.73 14.09 -25.06
CA GLY A 94 -28.95 14.56 -26.23
C GLY A 94 -27.42 14.47 -26.08
N ILE A 95 -26.83 14.15 -24.91
CA ILE A 95 -25.41 13.96 -24.77
C ILE A 95 -25.00 12.52 -25.20
N LYS A 96 -23.95 12.41 -26.02
CA LYS A 96 -23.42 11.11 -26.48
C LYS A 96 -22.91 10.30 -25.28
N THR A 97 -23.14 8.99 -25.30
CA THR A 97 -22.72 8.05 -24.23
C THR A 97 -21.21 8.20 -23.90
N LYS A 98 -20.37 8.36 -24.92
CA LYS A 98 -18.91 8.54 -24.73
C LYS A 98 -18.58 9.78 -23.89
N ASP A 99 -19.31 10.89 -24.08
CA ASP A 99 -19.07 12.15 -23.39
C ASP A 99 -19.57 12.05 -21.92
N LYS A 100 -20.67 11.33 -21.70
CA LYS A 100 -21.17 11.02 -20.33
C LYS A 100 -20.15 10.18 -19.54
N VAL A 101 -19.60 9.14 -20.14
CA VAL A 101 -18.55 8.30 -19.53
C VAL A 101 -17.29 9.12 -19.26
N GLY A 102 -16.90 10.00 -20.19
CA GLY A 102 -15.76 10.91 -20.01
C GLY A 102 -15.95 11.86 -18.83
N ALA A 103 -17.11 12.50 -18.73
CA ALA A 103 -17.45 13.42 -17.64
C ALA A 103 -17.49 12.70 -16.28
N ALA A 104 -18.10 11.51 -16.23
CA ALA A 104 -18.13 10.69 -15.02
C ALA A 104 -16.72 10.27 -14.58
N ARG A 105 -15.86 9.86 -15.54
CA ARG A 105 -14.46 9.51 -15.26
C ARG A 105 -13.69 10.70 -14.67
N THR A 106 -13.83 11.88 -15.23
CA THR A 106 -13.19 13.10 -14.71
C THR A 106 -13.64 13.36 -13.27
N TRP A 107 -14.95 13.30 -13.01
CA TRP A 107 -15.49 13.47 -11.67
C TRP A 107 -14.94 12.44 -10.68
N MET A 108 -14.80 11.17 -11.09
CA MET A 108 -14.20 10.13 -10.25
C MET A 108 -12.74 10.44 -9.89
N CYS A 109 -11.94 10.93 -10.84
CA CYS A 109 -10.56 11.37 -10.57
C CYS A 109 -10.51 12.57 -9.63
N GLU A 110 -11.41 13.55 -9.80
CA GLU A 110 -11.47 14.74 -8.95
C GLU A 110 -11.93 14.43 -7.53
N SER A 111 -12.77 13.40 -7.34
CA SER A 111 -13.41 13.09 -6.06
C SER A 111 -12.64 12.06 -5.23
N PHE A 112 -11.96 11.11 -5.88
CA PHE A 112 -11.36 9.96 -5.23
C PHE A 112 -9.85 9.92 -5.40
N TYR A 113 -9.14 9.99 -4.27
CA TYR A 113 -7.69 9.95 -4.23
C TYR A 113 -7.12 8.68 -4.86
N ASP A 114 -7.67 7.51 -4.54
CA ASP A 114 -7.15 6.23 -5.01
C ASP A 114 -7.42 6.00 -6.51
N VAL A 115 -8.51 6.56 -7.07
CA VAL A 115 -8.74 6.57 -8.53
C VAL A 115 -7.70 7.43 -9.23
N ARG A 116 -7.46 8.64 -8.72
CA ARG A 116 -6.49 9.60 -9.26
C ARG A 116 -5.06 9.08 -9.16
N THR A 117 -4.75 8.33 -8.10
CA THR A 117 -3.41 7.84 -7.79
C THR A 117 -3.10 6.49 -8.44
N PHE A 118 -3.93 5.47 -8.21
CA PHE A 118 -3.67 4.09 -8.63
C PHE A 118 -4.45 3.68 -9.89
N GLY A 119 -5.46 4.44 -10.24
CA GLY A 119 -6.41 4.09 -11.29
C GLY A 119 -7.48 3.11 -10.81
N ALA A 120 -8.47 2.90 -11.67
CA ALA A 120 -9.55 1.94 -11.43
C ALA A 120 -10.22 1.49 -12.73
N VAL A 121 -10.76 0.28 -12.72
CA VAL A 121 -11.69 -0.22 -13.74
C VAL A 121 -13.11 0.02 -13.24
N MET A 122 -13.82 0.94 -13.88
CA MET A 122 -15.16 1.40 -13.50
C MET A 122 -16.17 1.17 -14.64
N SER A 123 -15.96 0.12 -15.43
CA SER A 123 -16.79 -0.22 -16.61
C SER A 123 -18.04 -1.03 -16.29
N THR A 124 -18.32 -1.27 -15.00
CA THR A 124 -19.53 -1.97 -14.54
C THR A 124 -20.68 -0.99 -14.25
N GLY A 125 -21.92 -1.46 -14.30
CA GLY A 125 -23.10 -0.65 -14.01
C GLY A 125 -23.25 0.56 -14.93
N ALA A 126 -23.27 1.77 -14.34
CA ALA A 126 -23.42 3.03 -15.05
C ALA A 126 -22.21 3.41 -15.95
N ASN A 127 -21.10 2.72 -15.78
CA ASN A 127 -19.87 2.85 -16.57
C ASN A 127 -19.22 4.24 -16.56
N ALA A 128 -18.20 4.42 -15.72
CA ALA A 128 -17.31 5.59 -15.75
C ALA A 128 -15.98 5.30 -16.48
N GLY A 129 -15.88 4.20 -17.24
CA GLY A 129 -14.72 3.84 -18.03
C GLY A 129 -13.58 3.26 -17.20
N GLN A 130 -12.35 3.46 -17.69
CA GLN A 130 -11.13 3.00 -17.05
C GLN A 130 -10.17 4.17 -16.84
N VAL A 131 -9.47 4.16 -15.72
CA VAL A 131 -8.40 5.10 -15.38
C VAL A 131 -7.13 4.30 -15.13
N ARG A 132 -6.06 4.67 -15.84
CA ARG A 132 -4.72 4.19 -15.56
C ARG A 132 -4.03 5.22 -14.66
N GLY A 133 -3.80 4.85 -13.41
CA GLY A 133 -3.18 5.77 -12.44
C GLY A 133 -1.67 5.91 -12.63
N PRO A 134 -1.11 7.06 -12.24
CA PRO A 134 0.32 7.35 -12.36
C PRO A 134 1.17 6.50 -11.41
N VAL A 135 0.66 6.09 -10.27
CA VAL A 135 1.42 5.39 -9.23
C VAL A 135 1.27 3.88 -9.36
N GLN A 136 2.38 3.20 -9.54
CA GLN A 136 2.47 1.75 -9.54
C GLN A 136 3.45 1.30 -8.46
N VAL A 137 3.11 0.23 -7.74
CA VAL A 137 3.92 -0.36 -6.66
C VAL A 137 4.11 -1.83 -6.99
N THR A 138 5.33 -2.35 -6.82
CA THR A 138 5.59 -3.80 -6.97
C THR A 138 5.19 -4.56 -5.71
N PHE A 139 5.18 -5.87 -5.78
CA PHE A 139 5.27 -6.68 -4.57
C PHE A 139 6.52 -6.30 -3.80
N ALA A 140 6.39 -6.17 -2.48
CA ALA A 140 7.57 -6.09 -1.62
C ALA A 140 8.12 -7.49 -1.39
N ARG A 141 9.45 -7.56 -1.32
CA ARG A 141 10.20 -8.78 -1.06
C ARG A 141 11.08 -8.57 0.17
N SER A 142 11.21 -9.58 1.02
CA SER A 142 12.12 -9.47 2.18
C SER A 142 13.58 -9.45 1.73
N VAL A 143 14.43 -8.75 2.49
CA VAL A 143 15.87 -8.65 2.22
C VAL A 143 16.57 -9.99 2.44
N ASP A 144 16.19 -10.69 3.50
CA ASP A 144 16.66 -12.04 3.82
C ASP A 144 15.51 -13.05 3.71
N PRO A 145 15.81 -14.34 3.53
CA PRO A 145 14.84 -15.41 3.71
C PRO A 145 14.20 -15.33 5.10
N ILE A 146 12.89 -15.62 5.17
CA ILE A 146 12.13 -15.61 6.42
C ILE A 146 11.70 -17.03 6.80
N ALA A 147 11.42 -17.22 8.08
CA ALA A 147 10.81 -18.44 8.58
C ALA A 147 9.44 -18.11 9.20
N SER A 148 8.41 -18.82 8.77
CA SER A 148 7.09 -18.74 9.40
C SER A 148 7.03 -19.68 10.60
N ALA A 149 6.48 -19.19 11.71
CA ALA A 149 6.17 -19.98 12.90
C ALA A 149 4.65 -20.08 13.06
N GLU A 150 4.14 -21.29 13.26
CA GLU A 150 2.75 -21.54 13.63
C GLU A 150 2.64 -21.71 15.14
N LEU A 151 1.82 -20.88 15.76
CA LEU A 151 1.58 -20.89 17.21
C LEU A 151 0.14 -21.27 17.49
N SER A 152 -0.06 -22.26 18.36
CA SER A 152 -1.38 -22.55 18.91
C SER A 152 -1.74 -21.54 20.00
N ILE A 153 -2.94 -21.02 19.91
CA ILE A 153 -3.48 -20.02 20.87
C ILE A 153 -4.73 -20.62 21.49
N THR A 154 -4.78 -20.64 22.81
CA THR A 154 -5.98 -21.07 23.54
C THR A 154 -6.78 -19.84 23.96
N ARG A 155 -8.03 -19.80 23.55
CA ARG A 155 -9.02 -18.86 24.09
C ARG A 155 -9.74 -19.56 25.24
N GLY A 156 -9.69 -18.99 26.43
CA GLY A 156 -10.34 -19.52 27.63
C GLY A 156 -11.87 -19.35 27.66
N SER A 157 -12.50 -19.28 26.46
CA SER A 157 -13.96 -19.18 26.33
C SER A 157 -14.37 -19.69 24.94
N VAL A 158 -15.59 -20.14 24.83
CA VAL A 158 -16.20 -20.60 23.57
C VAL A 158 -17.41 -19.75 23.20
N ALA A 159 -17.81 -19.81 21.93
CA ALA A 159 -19.10 -19.33 21.47
C ALA A 159 -19.88 -20.56 20.97
N VAL A 160 -20.83 -21.02 21.73
CA VAL A 160 -21.68 -22.16 21.41
C VAL A 160 -23.11 -21.66 21.26
N ASP A 161 -23.80 -22.04 20.20
CA ASP A 161 -25.21 -21.71 20.00
C ASP A 161 -26.09 -22.76 20.69
N LEU A 162 -26.73 -22.41 21.78
CA LEU A 162 -27.76 -23.20 22.40
C LEU A 162 -29.06 -23.10 21.61
N LYS A 163 -29.67 -24.25 21.29
CA LYS A 163 -30.89 -24.32 20.46
C LYS A 163 -32.14 -24.38 21.31
N GLY A 164 -33.26 -23.89 20.75
CA GLY A 164 -34.60 -24.03 21.35
C GLY A 164 -34.81 -23.20 22.61
N LYS A 165 -35.45 -23.79 23.60
CA LYS A 165 -35.80 -23.12 24.88
C LYS A 165 -34.60 -22.75 25.75
N ASN A 166 -33.43 -23.31 25.47
CA ASN A 166 -32.20 -23.03 26.22
C ASN A 166 -31.40 -21.83 25.67
N ASN A 167 -31.84 -21.21 24.58
CA ASN A 167 -31.23 -20.01 24.04
C ASN A 167 -31.68 -18.76 24.82
N THR A 168 -31.34 -18.72 26.07
CA THR A 168 -31.59 -17.62 27.02
C THR A 168 -30.35 -17.37 27.87
N SER A 169 -30.21 -16.20 28.47
CA SER A 169 -29.08 -15.90 29.36
C SER A 169 -28.94 -16.92 30.52
N GLU A 170 -30.07 -17.35 31.07
CA GLU A 170 -30.12 -18.37 32.14
C GLU A 170 -29.68 -19.73 31.61
N GLY A 171 -30.09 -20.09 30.39
CA GLY A 171 -29.67 -21.33 29.72
C GLY A 171 -28.17 -21.39 29.46
N TYR A 172 -27.57 -20.26 29.04
CA TYR A 172 -26.11 -20.16 28.90
C TYR A 172 -25.38 -20.25 30.23
N LEU A 173 -25.89 -19.62 31.32
CA LEU A 173 -25.31 -19.74 32.67
C LEU A 173 -25.38 -21.17 33.22
N GLU A 174 -26.47 -21.89 32.98
CA GLU A 174 -26.59 -23.28 33.36
C GLU A 174 -25.66 -24.19 32.53
N TRP A 175 -25.54 -23.93 31.24
CA TRP A 175 -24.57 -24.62 30.37
C TRP A 175 -23.14 -24.41 30.86
N GLU A 176 -22.74 -23.20 31.22
CA GLU A 176 -21.42 -22.87 31.73
C GLU A 176 -21.11 -23.59 33.08
N ARG A 177 -22.13 -23.76 33.95
CA ARG A 177 -21.97 -24.47 35.25
C ARG A 177 -21.85 -25.97 35.10
N THR A 178 -22.47 -26.53 34.05
CA THR A 178 -22.57 -27.98 33.86
C THR A 178 -21.52 -28.53 32.86
N THR A 179 -20.89 -27.65 32.07
CA THR A 179 -19.91 -28.04 31.07
C THR A 179 -18.51 -28.10 31.71
N PRO A 180 -17.73 -29.17 31.48
CA PRO A 180 -16.34 -29.26 31.93
C PRO A 180 -15.47 -28.09 31.45
N GLU A 181 -14.54 -27.62 32.26
CA GLU A 181 -13.69 -26.45 31.98
C GLU A 181 -12.86 -26.60 30.70
N ASP A 182 -12.43 -27.81 30.36
CA ASP A 182 -11.67 -28.11 29.16
C ASP A 182 -12.50 -28.01 27.87
N GLU A 183 -13.82 -28.20 27.95
CA GLU A 183 -14.74 -28.01 26.84
C GLU A 183 -15.12 -26.53 26.62
N ILE A 184 -14.88 -25.67 27.63
CA ILE A 184 -15.10 -24.21 27.54
C ILE A 184 -13.88 -23.48 27.00
N ARG A 185 -13.04 -24.15 26.23
CA ARG A 185 -11.84 -23.59 25.61
C ARG A 185 -11.85 -23.81 24.12
N THR A 186 -11.37 -22.81 23.37
CA THR A 186 -11.22 -22.93 21.94
C THR A 186 -9.75 -22.75 21.56
N MET A 187 -9.21 -23.68 20.77
CA MET A 187 -7.86 -23.56 20.22
C MET A 187 -7.92 -22.90 18.85
N GLY A 188 -7.09 -21.92 18.63
CA GLY A 188 -6.82 -21.30 17.33
C GLY A 188 -5.36 -21.45 16.94
N ARG A 189 -5.05 -21.19 15.68
CA ARG A 189 -3.67 -21.14 15.17
C ARG A 189 -3.38 -19.74 14.67
N LYS A 190 -2.16 -19.28 14.89
CA LYS A 190 -1.65 -18.00 14.38
C LYS A 190 -0.31 -18.24 13.71
N ALA A 191 -0.23 -17.97 12.43
CA ALA A 191 1.03 -17.96 11.69
C ALA A 191 1.62 -16.56 11.67
N LEU A 192 2.89 -16.44 11.99
CA LEU A 192 3.64 -15.19 12.01
C LEU A 192 5.11 -15.39 11.61
N ILE A 193 5.78 -14.32 11.27
CA ILE A 193 7.24 -14.27 11.15
C ILE A 193 7.83 -13.61 12.39
N PRO A 194 8.98 -14.07 12.90
CA PRO A 194 9.65 -13.40 14.01
C PRO A 194 10.15 -12.00 13.63
N TYR A 195 10.77 -11.88 12.45
CA TYR A 195 11.21 -10.61 11.87
C TYR A 195 11.38 -10.74 10.35
N GLY A 196 11.15 -9.65 9.63
CA GLY A 196 11.48 -9.50 8.21
C GLY A 196 11.56 -8.03 7.82
N LEU A 197 12.65 -7.64 7.13
CA LEU A 197 12.79 -6.35 6.48
C LEU A 197 12.40 -6.50 5.00
N TYR A 198 11.48 -5.66 4.52
CA TYR A 198 10.92 -5.72 3.18
C TYR A 198 11.24 -4.48 2.37
N VAL A 199 11.41 -4.65 1.07
CA VAL A 199 11.62 -3.58 0.10
C VAL A 199 10.51 -3.62 -0.94
N ALA A 200 9.76 -2.53 -1.08
CA ALA A 200 8.84 -2.28 -2.18
C ALA A 200 9.43 -1.22 -3.12
N LYS A 201 9.26 -1.43 -4.43
CA LYS A 201 9.65 -0.49 -5.47
C LYS A 201 8.40 0.21 -6.00
N GLY A 202 8.49 1.51 -6.25
CA GLY A 202 7.38 2.28 -6.80
C GLY A 202 7.78 3.18 -7.94
N PHE A 203 6.81 3.44 -8.84
CA PHE A 203 6.98 4.22 -10.06
C PHE A 203 5.86 5.25 -10.14
N ILE A 204 6.19 6.48 -10.51
CA ILE A 204 5.22 7.57 -10.64
C ILE A 204 5.42 8.25 -12.00
N SER A 205 4.43 8.12 -12.87
CA SER A 205 4.48 8.61 -14.24
C SER A 205 3.85 9.98 -14.38
N ALA A 206 4.64 11.00 -14.73
CA ALA A 206 4.12 12.32 -15.06
C ALA A 206 3.14 12.28 -16.24
N ASN A 207 3.39 11.43 -17.25
CA ASN A 207 2.50 11.29 -18.38
C ASN A 207 1.10 10.77 -18.02
N LEU A 208 1.01 9.84 -17.07
CA LEU A 208 -0.28 9.33 -16.59
C LEU A 208 -0.96 10.32 -15.63
N ALA A 209 -0.17 11.10 -14.88
CA ALA A 209 -0.68 12.15 -13.99
C ALA A 209 -1.46 13.22 -14.74
N GLU A 210 -1.06 13.58 -15.97
CA GLU A 210 -1.82 14.51 -16.83
C GLU A 210 -3.26 14.04 -17.08
N GLY A 211 -3.46 12.73 -17.23
CA GLY A 211 -4.79 12.15 -17.49
C GLY A 211 -5.66 11.99 -16.25
N THR A 212 -5.09 12.01 -15.05
CA THR A 212 -5.82 11.82 -13.79
C THR A 212 -5.91 13.08 -12.94
N GLY A 213 -5.04 14.06 -13.15
CA GLY A 213 -4.92 15.26 -12.32
C GLY A 213 -4.10 15.04 -11.05
N PHE A 214 -3.30 13.96 -10.97
CA PHE A 214 -2.42 13.70 -9.83
C PHE A 214 -1.37 14.82 -9.68
N SER A 215 -1.40 15.51 -8.56
CA SER A 215 -0.65 16.75 -8.31
C SER A 215 0.49 16.56 -7.30
N GLU A 216 1.29 17.62 -7.10
CA GLU A 216 2.31 17.66 -6.04
C GLU A 216 1.70 17.49 -4.63
N ALA A 217 0.50 17.98 -4.40
CA ALA A 217 -0.21 17.73 -3.14
C ALA A 217 -0.58 16.26 -2.96
N ASP A 218 -0.97 15.58 -4.04
CA ASP A 218 -1.25 14.15 -4.02
C ASP A 218 0.03 13.32 -3.81
N LEU A 219 1.14 13.76 -4.40
CA LEU A 219 2.47 13.16 -4.18
C LEU A 219 2.90 13.30 -2.72
N SER A 220 2.72 14.48 -2.14
CA SER A 220 3.03 14.73 -0.72
C SER A 220 2.18 13.84 0.20
N LEU A 221 0.89 13.70 -0.09
CA LEU A 221 -0.02 12.81 0.65
C LEU A 221 0.37 11.34 0.48
N LEU A 222 0.83 10.93 -0.72
CA LEU A 222 1.36 9.58 -0.94
C LEU A 222 2.58 9.31 -0.06
N CYS A 223 3.55 10.22 -0.04
CA CYS A 223 4.75 10.11 0.78
C CYS A 223 4.42 10.07 2.28
N GLU A 224 3.47 10.89 2.73
CA GLU A 224 2.97 10.88 4.10
C GLU A 224 2.32 9.54 4.43
N ALA A 225 1.43 9.04 3.57
CA ALA A 225 0.77 7.75 3.75
C ALA A 225 1.77 6.60 3.81
N LEU A 226 2.78 6.56 2.91
CA LEU A 226 3.83 5.54 2.90
C LEU A 226 4.64 5.52 4.21
N LYS A 227 4.87 6.68 4.81
CA LYS A 227 5.60 6.80 6.08
C LYS A 227 4.77 6.34 7.28
N LEU A 228 3.49 6.71 7.33
CA LEU A 228 2.66 6.62 8.54
C LEU A 228 1.61 5.50 8.51
N MET A 229 1.37 4.87 7.36
CA MET A 229 0.29 3.88 7.20
C MET A 229 0.37 2.70 8.17
N TYR A 230 1.56 2.30 8.59
CA TYR A 230 1.73 1.19 9.54
C TYR A 230 1.38 1.58 10.97
N ASP A 231 1.52 2.86 11.33
CA ASP A 231 1.19 3.34 12.67
C ASP A 231 -0.33 3.37 12.91
N HIS A 232 -1.11 3.54 11.85
CA HIS A 232 -2.57 3.58 11.88
C HIS A 232 -3.25 2.23 11.57
N ASP A 233 -2.51 1.25 11.00
CA ASP A 233 -3.05 -0.06 10.59
C ASP A 233 -2.60 -1.19 11.54
N ARG A 234 -2.79 -1.01 12.85
CA ARG A 234 -2.38 -1.95 13.91
C ARG A 234 -3.40 -3.08 14.11
N SER A 235 -2.91 -4.29 14.30
CA SER A 235 -3.71 -5.43 14.79
C SER A 235 -2.79 -6.50 15.40
N ALA A 236 -3.36 -7.34 16.26
CA ALA A 236 -2.60 -8.43 16.90
C ALA A 236 -2.03 -9.46 15.88
N SER A 237 -2.64 -9.61 14.71
CA SER A 237 -2.14 -10.51 13.67
C SER A 237 -1.01 -9.88 12.85
N LYS A 238 -0.99 -8.56 12.67
CA LYS A 238 0.04 -7.85 11.91
C LYS A 238 1.34 -7.67 12.68
N GLY A 239 1.33 -7.85 14.00
CA GLY A 239 2.48 -7.61 14.87
C GLY A 239 2.90 -6.13 14.87
N LEU A 240 4.17 -5.89 15.06
CA LEU A 240 4.75 -4.55 14.94
C LEU A 240 5.27 -4.36 13.52
N MET A 241 4.61 -3.51 12.75
CA MET A 241 5.09 -3.07 11.43
C MET A 241 5.43 -1.59 11.47
N ALA A 242 6.50 -1.21 10.78
CA ALA A 242 6.94 0.18 10.70
C ALA A 242 7.59 0.48 9.34
N CYS A 243 7.39 1.70 8.81
CA CYS A 243 8.23 2.23 7.75
C CYS A 243 9.63 2.52 8.34
N ARG A 244 10.67 2.02 7.69
CA ARG A 244 12.07 2.23 8.12
C ARG A 244 12.79 3.23 7.26
N ALA A 245 12.51 3.28 5.97
CA ALA A 245 13.00 4.31 5.08
C ALA A 245 12.07 4.51 3.88
N LEU A 246 11.97 5.74 3.42
CA LEU A 246 11.36 6.11 2.14
C LEU A 246 12.37 6.97 1.38
N VAL A 247 12.78 6.52 0.20
CA VAL A 247 13.68 7.24 -0.70
C VAL A 247 12.92 7.55 -1.96
N LEU A 248 12.69 8.83 -2.25
CA LEU A 248 12.01 9.31 -3.45
C LEU A 248 13.03 9.93 -4.40
N PHE A 249 13.15 9.39 -5.60
CA PHE A 249 13.99 9.88 -6.68
C PHE A 249 13.15 10.69 -7.65
N LYS A 250 13.65 11.87 -8.02
CA LYS A 250 13.01 12.80 -8.97
C LYS A 250 13.89 12.96 -10.20
N HIS A 251 13.32 12.87 -11.38
CA HIS A 251 14.00 13.19 -12.62
C HIS A 251 13.82 14.69 -12.95
N GLU A 252 14.91 15.44 -13.02
CA GLU A 252 14.88 16.89 -13.28
C GLU A 252 15.33 17.26 -14.69
N GLY A 253 16.11 16.36 -15.31
CA GLY A 253 16.74 16.64 -16.60
C GLY A 253 18.02 17.48 -16.47
N THR A 254 18.89 17.37 -17.47
CA THR A 254 20.20 18.05 -17.53
C THR A 254 20.41 18.83 -18.80
N ASP A 255 19.52 18.72 -19.80
CA ASP A 255 19.69 19.37 -21.08
C ASP A 255 19.68 20.91 -20.94
N SER A 256 20.50 21.59 -21.72
CA SER A 256 20.54 23.03 -21.78
C SER A 256 19.30 23.63 -22.46
N ASP A 257 18.70 22.89 -23.42
CA ASP A 257 17.43 23.23 -24.03
C ASP A 257 16.29 22.95 -23.05
N PRO A 258 15.49 23.97 -22.67
CA PRO A 258 14.38 23.81 -21.72
C PRO A 258 13.34 22.76 -22.14
N GLU A 259 13.04 22.62 -23.43
CA GLU A 259 12.05 21.64 -23.90
C GLU A 259 12.60 20.20 -23.79
N GLN A 260 13.88 20.00 -24.14
CA GLN A 260 14.52 18.70 -23.96
C GLN A 260 14.66 18.35 -22.46
N ARG A 261 14.98 19.33 -21.61
CA ARG A 261 15.01 19.15 -20.15
C ARG A 261 13.66 18.69 -19.61
N LYS A 262 12.57 19.37 -19.99
CA LYS A 262 11.19 18.96 -19.62
C LYS A 262 10.88 17.53 -20.09
N ARG A 263 11.28 17.20 -21.30
CA ARG A 263 11.10 15.85 -21.83
C ARG A 263 11.88 14.80 -21.02
N GLN A 264 13.13 15.09 -20.63
CA GLN A 264 13.93 14.25 -19.74
C GLN A 264 13.28 14.11 -18.36
N ALA A 265 12.79 15.20 -17.78
CA ALA A 265 12.09 15.18 -16.49
C ALA A 265 10.82 14.31 -16.56
N LYS A 266 10.04 14.42 -17.63
CA LYS A 266 8.77 13.70 -17.82
C LYS A 266 8.97 12.20 -18.11
N LEU A 267 9.94 11.85 -18.97
CA LEU A 267 10.17 10.47 -19.43
C LEU A 267 11.20 9.72 -18.60
N GLY A 268 12.05 10.45 -17.87
CA GLY A 268 13.13 9.94 -17.04
C GLY A 268 14.52 10.14 -17.67
N CYS A 269 15.49 10.45 -16.82
CA CYS A 269 16.90 10.66 -17.20
C CYS A 269 17.70 9.34 -17.20
N ALA A 270 17.19 8.32 -16.52
CA ALA A 270 17.80 7.01 -16.43
C ALA A 270 16.73 5.90 -16.37
N PRO A 271 17.07 4.65 -16.74
CA PRO A 271 16.24 3.50 -16.46
C PRO A 271 16.04 3.28 -14.96
N ALA A 272 14.83 2.88 -14.57
CA ALA A 272 14.45 2.72 -13.15
C ALA A 272 15.34 1.71 -12.39
N GLN A 273 15.77 0.63 -13.04
CA GLN A 273 16.66 -0.37 -12.42
C GLN A 273 17.98 0.23 -11.93
N ARG A 274 18.48 1.30 -12.52
CA ARG A 274 19.68 2.00 -12.05
C ARG A 274 19.48 2.72 -10.71
N LEU A 275 18.23 2.93 -10.30
CA LEU A 275 17.88 3.57 -9.03
C LEU A 275 17.40 2.54 -8.01
N LEU A 276 16.73 1.49 -8.49
CA LEU A 276 15.92 0.61 -7.65
C LEU A 276 16.53 -0.79 -7.44
N ASP A 277 17.55 -1.19 -8.24
CA ASP A 277 18.19 -2.47 -8.01
C ASP A 277 19.18 -2.38 -6.85
N GLU A 278 19.26 -3.47 -6.10
CA GLU A 278 20.14 -3.55 -4.93
C GLU A 278 21.61 -3.32 -5.33
N GLY A 279 22.32 -2.56 -4.50
CA GLY A 279 23.72 -2.25 -4.71
C GLY A 279 24.01 -1.20 -5.79
N THR A 280 22.98 -0.58 -6.39
CA THR A 280 23.18 0.54 -7.32
C THR A 280 23.32 1.86 -6.58
N VAL A 281 22.21 2.42 -6.09
CA VAL A 281 22.16 3.67 -5.33
C VAL A 281 21.89 3.40 -3.86
N VAL A 282 21.01 2.43 -3.58
CA VAL A 282 20.72 1.99 -2.21
C VAL A 282 21.24 0.58 -1.99
N THR A 283 22.00 0.40 -0.93
CA THR A 283 22.52 -0.91 -0.51
C THR A 283 21.98 -1.26 0.86
N ILE A 284 21.46 -2.48 0.99
CA ILE A 284 20.92 -3.01 2.24
C ILE A 284 21.67 -4.29 2.55
N ARG A 285 22.43 -4.32 3.62
CA ARG A 285 23.24 -5.47 4.01
C ARG A 285 23.04 -5.81 5.47
N ARG A 286 22.91 -7.09 5.78
CA ARG A 286 22.96 -7.54 7.16
C ARG A 286 24.37 -7.31 7.71
N LYS A 287 24.45 -6.79 8.94
CA LYS A 287 25.71 -6.48 9.63
C LYS A 287 26.57 -7.72 9.82
N GLU A 288 27.88 -7.53 9.76
CA GLU A 288 28.83 -8.60 10.05
C GLU A 288 28.60 -9.19 11.46
N GLY A 289 28.67 -10.51 11.60
CA GLY A 289 28.40 -11.22 12.86
C GLY A 289 26.94 -11.47 13.17
N VAL A 290 25.99 -10.89 12.44
CA VAL A 290 24.56 -11.18 12.59
C VAL A 290 24.17 -12.38 11.73
N SER A 291 23.94 -13.53 12.33
CA SER A 291 23.53 -14.74 11.62
C SER A 291 22.07 -14.67 11.15
N VAL A 292 21.16 -14.14 11.98
CA VAL A 292 19.74 -13.95 11.69
C VAL A 292 19.30 -12.58 12.22
N ALA A 293 18.82 -11.71 11.34
CA ALA A 293 18.32 -10.41 11.72
C ALA A 293 17.01 -10.52 12.53
N ARG A 294 16.85 -9.69 13.55
CA ARG A 294 15.67 -9.63 14.44
C ARG A 294 15.11 -8.22 14.61
N ARG A 295 15.79 -7.21 14.05
CA ARG A 295 15.43 -5.80 14.14
C ARG A 295 16.11 -5.02 13.01
N PHE A 296 15.65 -3.81 12.74
CA PHE A 296 16.19 -2.96 11.68
C PHE A 296 17.66 -2.62 11.90
N SER A 297 18.06 -2.37 13.15
CA SER A 297 19.45 -2.07 13.49
C SER A 297 20.47 -3.21 13.24
N ASP A 298 19.99 -4.40 12.86
CA ASP A 298 20.83 -5.51 12.41
C ASP A 298 21.28 -5.37 10.94
N TYR A 299 20.81 -4.31 10.24
CA TYR A 299 21.18 -3.98 8.87
C TYR A 299 21.97 -2.69 8.78
N ASP A 300 22.86 -2.62 7.80
CA ASP A 300 23.45 -1.37 7.30
C ASP A 300 22.69 -0.99 6.02
N VAL A 301 22.09 0.19 6.04
CA VAL A 301 21.40 0.76 4.87
C VAL A 301 22.16 2.00 4.43
N THR A 302 22.65 1.99 3.20
CA THR A 302 23.49 3.08 2.65
C THR A 302 22.85 3.64 1.39
N LEU A 303 22.79 4.96 1.30
CA LEU A 303 22.42 5.71 0.10
C LEU A 303 23.66 6.39 -0.47
N GLU A 304 24.09 5.98 -1.65
CA GLU A 304 25.27 6.53 -2.36
C GLU A 304 24.82 7.65 -3.32
N LYS A 305 24.86 8.90 -2.87
CA LYS A 305 24.45 10.05 -3.70
C LYS A 305 25.33 10.22 -4.95
N ASN A 306 26.59 9.85 -4.86
CA ASN A 306 27.50 9.93 -6.00
C ASN A 306 27.22 8.88 -7.09
N ALA A 307 26.43 7.86 -6.79
CA ALA A 307 25.99 6.85 -7.75
C ALA A 307 24.69 7.24 -8.49
N LEU A 308 24.08 8.38 -8.15
CA LEU A 308 22.89 8.87 -8.83
C LEU A 308 23.20 9.18 -10.30
N PRO A 309 22.36 8.74 -11.24
CA PRO A 309 22.47 9.14 -12.63
C PRO A 309 22.28 10.65 -12.79
N ASN A 310 22.98 11.23 -13.78
CA ASN A 310 22.82 12.65 -14.11
C ASN A 310 21.36 13.01 -14.35
N GLY A 311 20.91 14.11 -13.74
CA GLY A 311 19.53 14.61 -13.85
C GLY A 311 18.53 13.91 -12.93
N VAL A 312 19.02 13.05 -12.04
CA VAL A 312 18.21 12.45 -10.97
C VAL A 312 18.67 12.99 -9.62
N VAL A 313 17.73 13.38 -8.78
CA VAL A 313 17.98 13.85 -7.42
C VAL A 313 17.13 13.05 -6.41
N VAL A 314 17.59 13.04 -5.17
CA VAL A 314 16.75 12.55 -4.06
C VAL A 314 15.88 13.71 -3.61
N ASP A 315 14.57 13.61 -3.87
CA ASP A 315 13.57 14.64 -3.58
C ASP A 315 13.05 14.57 -2.16
N ALA A 316 12.80 13.34 -1.67
CA ALA A 316 12.41 13.10 -0.29
C ALA A 316 13.14 11.91 0.29
N LEU A 317 13.58 12.06 1.54
CA LEU A 317 14.27 11.04 2.31
C LEU A 317 13.75 11.11 3.75
N SER A 318 13.25 10.00 4.25
CA SER A 318 12.61 9.92 5.57
C SER A 318 13.21 8.80 6.40
N TYR A 319 13.20 8.96 7.72
CA TYR A 319 13.77 8.01 8.70
C TYR A 319 15.28 7.81 8.52
N LEU A 320 16.01 8.94 8.54
CA LEU A 320 17.43 9.01 8.23
C LEU A 320 18.37 8.59 9.37
N ASP A 321 17.89 8.53 10.59
CA ASP A 321 18.74 8.32 11.78
C ASP A 321 19.50 6.98 11.75
N GLU A 322 19.02 6.02 10.94
CA GLU A 322 19.64 4.72 10.76
C GLU A 322 20.16 4.48 9.32
N LEU A 323 20.13 5.53 8.47
CA LEU A 323 20.52 5.45 7.06
C LEU A 323 21.80 6.21 6.84
N THR A 324 22.86 5.53 6.41
CA THR A 324 24.13 6.18 6.06
C THR A 324 24.00 6.81 4.67
N VAL A 325 24.20 8.12 4.59
CA VAL A 325 24.22 8.86 3.30
C VAL A 325 25.68 9.19 2.96
N ARG A 326 26.16 8.78 1.78
CA ARG A 326 27.52 9.02 1.26
C ARG A 326 27.51 9.76 -0.06
#